data_c5fa0850518f86c60b32d48db006b44f
#
_entry.id   c5fa0850518f86c60b32d48db006b44f
#
_cell.length_a   1.000
_cell.length_b   1.000
_cell.length_c   1.000
_cell.angle_alpha   90.00
_cell.angle_beta   90.00
_cell.angle_gamma   90.00
#
_symmetry.space_group_name_H-M   'P 1'
#
loop_
_entity.id
_entity.type
_entity.pdbx_description
1 polymer ?
#
loop_
_entity_poly.entity_id
_entity_poly.type
_entity_poly.pdbx_seq_one_letter_code
_entity_poly.pdbx_strand_id
1 'polypeptide(L)'
;QAWLAAGLPESVPAVTIDRKCGSTQQAMDFAAQGVIAGAYDVVIAGGVEMMSRVAMGSNSMGKDNFGALHCMRYPDGLVHQGISAELVASHWDIDRQSLDAFAHRSHQLAAEAAARGITGRDIVAIGNADSDEGVRADTSLKKLSQLKPAFVNEKMIERYPEIAWRVTAGNSSQVSDGASAMLIASEHAVERLRLKPRATLSHFAVAGDDPIMMLTGIIPATRKLLARADLLLDDIDLFEVNEAFSSVVLAWMRELGVGENKVNVNGGALALGHPLGASGGRLTANLLGALEETGGRYGLQTMCEAGGMANATLIERLD
;
A
#
# COMPACT_ATOMS: atom_id res chain seq x y z
N GLN A 1 17.64 -15.27 -7.53
CA GLN A 1 18.06 -16.15 -6.42
C GLN A 1 16.85 -16.81 -5.76
N ALA A 2 15.82 -16.06 -5.35
CA ALA A 2 14.61 -16.62 -4.72
C ALA A 2 13.94 -17.69 -5.59
N TRP A 3 13.83 -17.46 -6.88
CA TRP A 3 13.29 -18.38 -7.87
C TRP A 3 14.04 -19.73 -7.88
N LEU A 4 15.37 -19.67 -7.95
CA LEU A 4 16.21 -20.87 -7.97
C LEU A 4 16.20 -21.58 -6.61
N ALA A 5 16.19 -20.82 -5.50
CA ALA A 5 16.09 -21.39 -4.16
C ALA A 5 14.75 -22.11 -3.91
N ALA A 6 13.69 -21.71 -4.61
CA ALA A 6 12.40 -22.39 -4.58
C ALA A 6 12.36 -23.69 -5.43
N GLY A 7 13.46 -24.05 -6.10
CA GLY A 7 13.52 -25.23 -6.97
C GLY A 7 12.74 -25.09 -8.28
N LEU A 8 12.45 -23.87 -8.69
CA LEU A 8 11.72 -23.58 -9.93
C LEU A 8 12.64 -23.63 -11.15
N PRO A 9 12.10 -23.78 -12.39
CA PRO A 9 12.90 -24.01 -13.59
C PRO A 9 13.92 -22.90 -13.89
N GLU A 10 15.16 -23.27 -14.17
CA GLU A 10 16.26 -22.37 -14.51
C GLU A 10 16.04 -21.58 -15.81
N SER A 11 15.15 -22.06 -16.67
CA SER A 11 14.77 -21.40 -17.93
C SER A 11 13.91 -20.14 -17.75
N VAL A 12 13.40 -19.89 -16.52
CA VAL A 12 12.55 -18.72 -16.25
C VAL A 12 13.41 -17.59 -15.68
N PRO A 13 13.58 -16.49 -16.43
CA PRO A 13 14.33 -15.33 -15.93
C PRO A 13 13.54 -14.53 -14.91
N ALA A 14 14.24 -13.72 -14.14
CA ALA A 14 13.63 -12.82 -13.16
C ALA A 14 14.24 -11.42 -13.26
N VAL A 15 13.45 -10.41 -12.92
CA VAL A 15 13.86 -9.01 -12.81
C VAL A 15 13.46 -8.48 -11.44
N THR A 16 14.28 -7.60 -10.87
CA THR A 16 13.97 -6.91 -9.62
C THR A 16 13.48 -5.50 -9.91
N ILE A 17 12.38 -5.12 -9.27
CA ILE A 17 11.77 -3.80 -9.37
C ILE A 17 11.82 -3.16 -7.99
N ASP A 18 12.31 -1.93 -7.90
CA ASP A 18 12.21 -1.08 -6.72
C ASP A 18 11.37 0.14 -7.04
N ARG A 19 10.18 0.21 -6.44
CA ARG A 19 9.29 1.37 -6.42
C ARG A 19 8.84 1.66 -5.00
N LYS A 20 9.75 1.52 -4.03
CA LYS A 20 9.46 1.73 -2.62
C LYS A 20 8.25 0.89 -2.16
N CYS A 21 7.29 1.52 -1.49
CA CYS A 21 6.06 0.87 -1.00
C CYS A 21 5.25 0.18 -2.12
N GLY A 22 5.26 0.73 -3.33
CA GLY A 22 4.51 0.22 -4.48
C GLY A 22 5.21 -0.87 -5.30
N SER A 23 6.33 -1.44 -4.83
CA SER A 23 7.15 -2.34 -5.64
C SER A 23 6.39 -3.56 -6.14
N THR A 24 5.66 -4.30 -5.28
CA THR A 24 4.89 -5.46 -5.74
C THR A 24 3.71 -5.05 -6.62
N GLN A 25 3.01 -3.96 -6.30
CA GLN A 25 1.93 -3.47 -7.15
C GLN A 25 2.45 -3.13 -8.55
N GLN A 26 3.61 -2.45 -8.64
CA GLN A 26 4.23 -2.17 -9.93
C GLN A 26 4.71 -3.43 -10.64
N ALA A 27 5.20 -4.44 -9.91
CA ALA A 27 5.56 -5.73 -10.49
C ALA A 27 4.34 -6.43 -11.09
N MET A 28 3.20 -6.40 -10.42
CA MET A 28 1.92 -6.91 -10.91
C MET A 28 1.44 -6.14 -12.15
N ASP A 29 1.49 -4.80 -12.10
CA ASP A 29 1.11 -3.94 -13.22
C ASP A 29 1.97 -4.24 -14.46
N PHE A 30 3.29 -4.34 -14.31
CA PHE A 30 4.20 -4.68 -15.41
C PHE A 30 3.99 -6.09 -15.93
N ALA A 31 3.73 -7.07 -15.05
CA ALA A 31 3.40 -8.42 -15.44
C ALA A 31 2.10 -8.47 -16.28
N ALA A 32 1.04 -7.81 -15.81
CA ALA A 32 -0.23 -7.74 -16.53
C ALA A 32 -0.09 -6.99 -17.88
N GLN A 33 0.64 -5.87 -17.91
CA GLN A 33 0.93 -5.13 -19.14
C GLN A 33 1.73 -5.98 -20.14
N GLY A 34 2.70 -6.77 -19.67
CA GLY A 34 3.47 -7.68 -20.51
C GLY A 34 2.63 -8.83 -21.06
N VAL A 35 1.68 -9.35 -20.27
CA VAL A 35 0.70 -10.34 -20.72
C VAL A 35 -0.25 -9.75 -21.76
N ILE A 36 -0.81 -8.56 -21.51
CA ILE A 36 -1.69 -7.84 -22.45
C ILE A 36 -0.96 -7.55 -23.77
N ALA A 37 0.32 -7.19 -23.70
CA ALA A 37 1.15 -6.94 -24.87
C ALA A 37 1.60 -8.21 -25.61
N GLY A 38 1.28 -9.39 -25.09
CA GLY A 38 1.68 -10.68 -25.69
C GLY A 38 3.16 -11.03 -25.50
N ALA A 39 3.88 -10.35 -24.59
CA ALA A 39 5.28 -10.65 -24.29
C ALA A 39 5.44 -11.88 -23.38
N TYR A 40 4.44 -12.16 -22.56
CA TYR A 40 4.42 -13.26 -21.59
C TYR A 40 3.04 -13.93 -21.59
N ASP A 41 3.01 -15.22 -21.27
CA ASP A 41 1.76 -15.95 -21.03
C ASP A 41 1.48 -16.13 -19.53
N VAL A 42 2.54 -16.35 -18.74
CA VAL A 42 2.45 -16.59 -17.30
C VAL A 42 3.60 -15.89 -16.60
N VAL A 43 3.28 -15.11 -15.58
CA VAL A 43 4.27 -14.36 -14.77
C VAL A 43 3.93 -14.51 -13.29
N ILE A 44 4.94 -14.74 -12.46
CA ILE A 44 4.82 -14.56 -11.01
C ILE A 44 5.33 -13.17 -10.65
N ALA A 45 4.45 -12.33 -10.15
CA ALA A 45 4.80 -11.06 -9.54
C ALA A 45 4.82 -11.23 -8.01
N GLY A 46 5.93 -10.90 -7.39
CA GLY A 46 6.07 -11.04 -5.93
C GLY A 46 6.94 -9.95 -5.34
N GLY A 47 6.92 -9.87 -4.04
CA GLY A 47 7.76 -8.95 -3.30
C GLY A 47 8.06 -9.43 -1.90
N VAL A 48 9.14 -8.93 -1.34
CA VAL A 48 9.61 -9.25 0.00
C VAL A 48 10.18 -8.01 0.67
N GLU A 49 9.95 -7.90 1.94
CA GLU A 49 10.61 -6.94 2.82
C GLU A 49 10.96 -7.62 4.13
N MET A 50 12.17 -7.37 4.64
CA MET A 50 12.62 -7.89 5.93
C MET A 50 13.24 -6.75 6.76
N MET A 51 12.38 -5.92 7.34
CA MET A 51 12.80 -4.74 8.10
C MET A 51 13.50 -5.10 9.42
N SER A 52 13.20 -6.29 9.96
CA SER A 52 13.92 -6.82 11.13
C SER A 52 15.40 -7.09 10.84
N ARG A 53 15.75 -7.38 9.59
CA ARG A 53 17.10 -7.70 9.15
C ARG A 53 17.78 -6.54 8.44
N VAL A 54 17.04 -5.80 7.61
CA VAL A 54 17.53 -4.69 6.79
C VAL A 54 16.70 -3.46 7.13
N ALA A 55 17.23 -2.62 8.01
CA ALA A 55 16.54 -1.43 8.47
C ALA A 55 16.24 -0.48 7.30
N MET A 56 15.09 0.19 7.35
CA MET A 56 14.68 1.18 6.35
C MET A 56 15.74 2.27 6.19
N GLY A 57 16.12 2.60 4.95
CA GLY A 57 17.14 3.58 4.63
C GLY A 57 18.59 3.06 4.65
N SER A 58 18.84 1.82 5.12
CA SER A 58 20.19 1.23 5.15
C SER A 58 20.80 1.04 3.75
N ASN A 59 19.97 1.00 2.71
CA ASN A 59 20.40 0.93 1.31
C ASN A 59 21.18 2.17 0.84
N SER A 60 21.10 3.30 1.55
CA SER A 60 21.94 4.49 1.31
C SER A 60 23.39 4.24 1.69
N MET A 61 23.69 3.22 2.49
CA MET A 61 25.03 2.91 3.03
C MET A 61 25.71 4.12 3.70
N GLY A 62 24.91 4.99 4.32
CA GLY A 62 25.38 6.22 4.97
C GLY A 62 25.85 7.32 4.00
N LYS A 63 25.59 7.19 2.70
CA LYS A 63 25.94 8.19 1.69
C LYS A 63 24.78 9.14 1.42
N ASP A 64 25.14 10.37 1.02
CA ASP A 64 24.16 11.31 0.47
C ASP A 64 23.67 10.79 -0.89
N ASN A 65 22.37 10.58 -1.00
CA ASN A 65 21.71 10.15 -2.23
C ASN A 65 21.30 11.35 -3.13
N PHE A 66 21.47 12.58 -2.63
CA PHE A 66 21.07 13.79 -3.32
C PHE A 66 22.31 14.48 -3.92
N GLY A 67 22.34 14.66 -5.20
CA GLY A 67 23.42 15.40 -5.87
C GLY A 67 23.20 16.92 -5.85
N ALA A 68 24.20 17.68 -6.31
CA ALA A 68 24.18 19.15 -6.30
C ALA A 68 22.93 19.75 -6.98
N LEU A 69 22.46 19.18 -8.10
CA LEU A 69 21.28 19.68 -8.81
C LEU A 69 20.00 19.50 -8.00
N HIS A 70 19.89 18.41 -7.24
CA HIS A 70 18.77 18.20 -6.33
C HIS A 70 18.78 19.24 -5.20
N CYS A 71 19.94 19.48 -4.59
CA CYS A 71 20.10 20.48 -3.53
C CYS A 71 19.84 21.92 -4.03
N MET A 72 20.17 22.22 -5.29
CA MET A 72 19.82 23.51 -5.90
C MET A 72 18.31 23.69 -6.07
N ARG A 73 17.59 22.61 -6.43
CA ARG A 73 16.14 22.65 -6.61
C ARG A 73 15.39 22.68 -5.28
N TYR A 74 15.91 21.99 -4.28
CA TYR A 74 15.34 21.87 -2.94
C TYR A 74 16.39 22.28 -1.90
N PRO A 75 16.67 23.59 -1.75
CA PRO A 75 17.77 24.06 -0.89
C PRO A 75 17.58 23.68 0.58
N ASP A 76 16.32 23.62 1.06
CA ASP A 76 15.99 23.18 2.41
C ASP A 76 15.83 21.66 2.54
N GLY A 77 16.14 20.90 1.46
CA GLY A 77 15.98 19.47 1.36
C GLY A 77 14.51 19.00 1.31
N LEU A 78 14.33 17.74 0.98
CA LEU A 78 13.04 17.06 1.15
C LEU A 78 12.86 16.66 2.62
N VAL A 79 11.67 16.22 2.97
CA VAL A 79 11.32 15.87 4.35
C VAL A 79 11.18 14.36 4.52
N HIS A 80 11.29 13.90 5.76
CA HIS A 80 10.94 12.53 6.12
C HIS A 80 9.42 12.32 5.95
N GLN A 81 8.98 11.14 5.50
CA GLN A 81 7.56 10.87 5.23
C GLN A 81 6.63 11.07 6.43
N GLY A 82 7.13 10.96 7.67
CA GLY A 82 6.36 11.31 8.87
C GLY A 82 6.05 12.82 8.97
N ILE A 83 6.96 13.69 8.47
CA ILE A 83 6.71 15.12 8.33
C ILE A 83 5.67 15.38 7.23
N SER A 84 5.77 14.67 6.11
CA SER A 84 4.75 14.72 5.06
C SER A 84 3.38 14.31 5.60
N ALA A 85 3.30 13.26 6.43
CA ALA A 85 2.05 12.82 7.05
C ALA A 85 1.45 13.89 7.99
N GLU A 86 2.31 14.64 8.72
CA GLU A 86 1.88 15.80 9.54
C GLU A 86 1.38 16.96 8.65
N LEU A 87 2.10 17.26 7.55
CA LEU A 87 1.68 18.28 6.59
C LEU A 87 0.33 17.92 5.95
N VAL A 88 0.14 16.67 5.56
CA VAL A 88 -1.15 16.17 5.07
C VAL A 88 -2.24 16.34 6.12
N ALA A 89 -1.99 15.96 7.37
CA ALA A 89 -2.96 16.15 8.46
C ALA A 89 -3.31 17.63 8.67
N SER A 90 -2.33 18.52 8.55
CA SER A 90 -2.53 19.97 8.70
C SER A 90 -3.30 20.56 7.51
N HIS A 91 -2.95 20.17 6.27
CA HIS A 91 -3.58 20.71 5.06
C HIS A 91 -5.06 20.37 4.96
N TRP A 92 -5.45 19.15 5.33
CA TRP A 92 -6.85 18.70 5.36
C TRP A 92 -7.52 18.86 6.73
N ASP A 93 -6.90 19.60 7.66
CA ASP A 93 -7.39 19.82 9.03
C ASP A 93 -7.90 18.52 9.70
N ILE A 94 -7.09 17.47 9.66
CA ILE A 94 -7.38 16.18 10.27
C ILE A 94 -6.81 16.20 11.69
N ASP A 95 -7.67 16.14 12.69
CA ASP A 95 -7.25 16.16 14.08
C ASP A 95 -6.71 14.81 14.58
N ARG A 96 -6.07 14.82 15.74
CA ARG A 96 -5.49 13.64 16.38
C ARG A 96 -6.54 12.58 16.68
N GLN A 97 -7.73 12.98 17.07
CA GLN A 97 -8.81 12.05 17.40
C GLN A 97 -9.26 11.28 16.15
N SER A 98 -9.39 11.96 15.03
CA SER A 98 -9.72 11.34 13.73
C SER A 98 -8.63 10.36 13.29
N LEU A 99 -7.34 10.71 13.43
CA LEU A 99 -6.23 9.82 13.11
C LEU A 99 -6.26 8.54 13.95
N ASP A 100 -6.46 8.69 15.26
CA ASP A 100 -6.50 7.56 16.19
C ASP A 100 -7.78 6.72 16.00
N ALA A 101 -8.92 7.35 15.66
CA ALA A 101 -10.16 6.63 15.36
C ALA A 101 -10.02 5.75 14.12
N PHE A 102 -9.39 6.27 13.07
CA PHE A 102 -9.11 5.49 11.86
C PHE A 102 -8.18 4.31 12.14
N ALA A 103 -7.10 4.52 12.91
CA ALA A 103 -6.19 3.45 13.30
C ALA A 103 -6.89 2.37 14.15
N HIS A 104 -7.71 2.78 15.11
CA HIS A 104 -8.52 1.86 15.91
C HIS A 104 -9.45 1.03 15.02
N ARG A 105 -10.16 1.68 14.08
CA ARG A 105 -11.02 1.00 13.10
C ARG A 105 -10.24 -0.03 12.27
N SER A 106 -9.05 0.31 11.77
CA SER A 106 -8.21 -0.62 11.00
C SER A 106 -7.90 -1.91 11.78
N HIS A 107 -7.52 -1.79 13.06
CA HIS A 107 -7.29 -2.95 13.91
C HIS A 107 -8.55 -3.77 14.19
N GLN A 108 -9.70 -3.13 14.42
CA GLN A 108 -10.97 -3.83 14.63
C GLN A 108 -11.38 -4.62 13.39
N LEU A 109 -11.38 -3.99 12.21
CA LEU A 109 -11.73 -4.64 10.95
C LEU A 109 -10.79 -5.80 10.61
N ALA A 110 -9.49 -5.64 10.85
CA ALA A 110 -8.52 -6.71 10.65
C ALA A 110 -8.77 -7.91 11.57
N ALA A 111 -9.06 -7.66 12.86
CA ALA A 111 -9.40 -8.71 13.81
C ALA A 111 -10.70 -9.44 13.43
N GLU A 112 -11.72 -8.70 13.02
CA GLU A 112 -12.98 -9.27 12.55
C GLU A 112 -12.81 -10.09 11.27
N ALA A 113 -12.05 -9.61 10.29
CA ALA A 113 -11.74 -10.33 9.06
C ALA A 113 -10.99 -11.64 9.33
N ALA A 114 -10.02 -11.61 10.26
CA ALA A 114 -9.31 -12.81 10.71
C ALA A 114 -10.25 -13.81 11.39
N ALA A 115 -11.14 -13.34 12.28
CA ALA A 115 -12.12 -14.20 12.96
C ALA A 115 -13.11 -14.85 11.98
N ARG A 116 -13.44 -14.19 10.88
CA ARG A 116 -14.27 -14.76 9.78
C ARG A 116 -13.47 -15.68 8.85
N GLY A 117 -12.14 -15.81 9.02
CA GLY A 117 -11.27 -16.64 8.18
C GLY A 117 -10.97 -16.06 6.79
N ILE A 118 -11.29 -14.78 6.55
CA ILE A 118 -11.14 -14.15 5.23
C ILE A 118 -9.67 -13.95 4.90
N THR A 119 -8.91 -13.34 5.81
CA THR A 119 -7.48 -13.08 5.60
C THR A 119 -6.64 -14.36 5.63
N GLY A 120 -7.05 -15.37 6.40
CA GLY A 120 -6.35 -16.66 6.52
C GLY A 120 -6.30 -17.48 5.22
N ARG A 121 -7.23 -17.24 4.29
CA ARG A 121 -7.26 -17.98 3.01
C ARG A 121 -6.04 -17.74 2.13
N ASP A 122 -5.50 -16.54 2.20
CA ASP A 122 -4.40 -16.09 1.35
C ASP A 122 -3.05 -16.05 2.11
N ILE A 123 -3.02 -16.49 3.38
CA ILE A 123 -1.81 -16.59 4.18
C ILE A 123 -1.19 -17.99 4.03
N VAL A 124 0.08 -18.01 3.63
CA VAL A 124 0.90 -19.23 3.60
C VAL A 124 1.75 -19.27 4.86
N ALA A 125 1.54 -20.27 5.70
CA ALA A 125 2.30 -20.42 6.93
C ALA A 125 3.80 -20.69 6.66
N ILE A 126 4.66 -19.97 7.38
CA ILE A 126 6.11 -20.13 7.32
C ILE A 126 6.64 -20.33 8.75
N GLY A 127 7.06 -21.55 9.06
CA GLY A 127 7.45 -21.91 10.43
C GLY A 127 6.26 -21.77 11.39
N ASN A 128 6.39 -20.90 12.38
CA ASN A 128 5.34 -20.62 13.37
C ASN A 128 4.48 -19.38 13.01
N ALA A 129 4.80 -18.68 11.93
CA ALA A 129 4.03 -17.52 11.46
C ALA A 129 2.94 -18.01 10.50
N ASP A 130 1.70 -18.08 10.98
CA ASP A 130 0.51 -18.54 10.26
C ASP A 130 -0.61 -17.51 10.21
N SER A 131 -0.35 -16.33 10.75
CA SER A 131 -1.32 -15.23 10.87
C SER A 131 -0.62 -13.89 10.91
N ASP A 132 -1.39 -12.80 10.77
CA ASP A 132 -0.88 -11.43 10.90
C ASP A 132 -0.60 -11.09 12.37
N GLU A 133 0.67 -10.99 12.73
CA GLU A 133 1.11 -10.74 14.12
C GLU A 133 0.91 -9.28 14.58
N GLY A 134 0.68 -8.36 13.63
CA GLY A 134 0.55 -6.91 13.89
C GLY A 134 -0.81 -6.50 14.46
N VAL A 135 -1.85 -7.33 14.32
CA VAL A 135 -3.22 -6.99 14.71
C VAL A 135 -3.36 -6.88 16.22
N ARG A 136 -3.80 -5.72 16.69
CA ARG A 136 -4.01 -5.43 18.13
C ARG A 136 -5.50 -5.27 18.42
N ALA A 137 -6.20 -6.39 18.54
CA ALA A 137 -7.65 -6.43 18.81
C ALA A 137 -8.04 -5.74 20.13
N ASP A 138 -7.09 -5.63 21.08
CA ASP A 138 -7.29 -4.98 22.39
C ASP A 138 -6.95 -3.49 22.40
N THR A 139 -6.62 -2.89 21.24
CA THR A 139 -6.34 -1.45 21.16
C THR A 139 -7.61 -0.64 21.46
N SER A 140 -7.43 0.62 21.86
CA SER A 140 -8.55 1.52 22.16
C SER A 140 -8.15 2.97 21.92
N LEU A 141 -9.13 3.83 21.69
CA LEU A 141 -8.91 5.28 21.56
C LEU A 141 -8.17 5.86 22.78
N LYS A 142 -8.46 5.35 23.99
CA LYS A 142 -7.77 5.75 25.21
C LYS A 142 -6.28 5.37 25.18
N LYS A 143 -5.92 4.17 24.70
CA LYS A 143 -4.51 3.76 24.57
C LYS A 143 -3.80 4.59 23.50
N LEU A 144 -4.43 4.80 22.36
CA LEU A 144 -3.87 5.58 21.24
C LEU A 144 -3.65 7.04 21.61
N SER A 145 -4.61 7.69 22.30
CA SER A 145 -4.50 9.10 22.71
C SER A 145 -3.33 9.40 23.67
N GLN A 146 -2.82 8.37 24.36
CA GLN A 146 -1.67 8.50 25.27
C GLN A 146 -0.31 8.47 24.55
N LEU A 147 -0.28 8.09 23.27
CA LEU A 147 0.96 8.02 22.51
C LEU A 147 1.47 9.43 22.18
N LYS A 148 2.79 9.59 22.29
CA LYS A 148 3.44 10.85 21.94
C LYS A 148 3.59 11.00 20.43
N PRO A 149 3.58 12.22 19.88
CA PRO A 149 3.96 12.47 18.50
C PRO A 149 5.33 11.86 18.18
N ALA A 150 5.44 11.18 17.04
CA ALA A 150 6.61 10.36 16.70
C ALA A 150 7.69 11.14 15.93
N PHE A 151 7.32 12.24 15.27
CA PHE A 151 8.17 12.90 14.29
C PHE A 151 8.57 14.33 14.65
N VAL A 152 8.35 14.74 15.89
CA VAL A 152 8.71 16.10 16.37
C VAL A 152 10.19 16.37 16.14
N ASN A 153 10.49 17.47 15.48
CA ASN A 153 11.84 17.86 15.10
C ASN A 153 11.97 19.39 15.12
N GLU A 154 12.94 19.92 15.84
CA GLU A 154 13.12 21.38 16.03
C GLU A 154 13.23 22.13 14.68
N LYS A 155 14.02 21.62 13.74
CA LYS A 155 14.15 22.25 12.42
C LYS A 155 12.84 22.28 11.64
N MET A 156 12.01 21.25 11.83
CA MET A 156 10.72 21.17 11.15
C MET A 156 9.66 22.02 11.82
N ILE A 157 9.77 22.29 13.14
CA ILE A 157 8.93 23.27 13.84
C ILE A 157 9.15 24.68 13.27
N GLU A 158 10.41 25.05 13.01
CA GLU A 158 10.73 26.34 12.41
C GLU A 158 10.28 26.44 10.95
N ARG A 159 10.48 25.36 10.19
CA ARG A 159 10.17 25.32 8.75
C ARG A 159 8.68 25.25 8.47
N TYR A 160 7.91 24.58 9.32
CA TYR A 160 6.47 24.29 9.15
C TYR A 160 5.72 24.59 10.45
N PRO A 161 5.56 25.86 10.81
CA PRO A 161 4.89 26.25 12.07
C PRO A 161 3.40 25.85 12.12
N GLU A 162 2.81 25.49 10.96
CA GLU A 162 1.43 25.01 10.85
C GLU A 162 1.24 23.58 11.36
N ILE A 163 2.31 22.80 11.55
CA ILE A 163 2.22 21.42 12.00
C ILE A 163 1.82 21.38 13.48
N ALA A 164 0.75 20.68 13.77
CA ALA A 164 0.24 20.49 15.13
C ALA A 164 0.73 19.21 15.83
N TRP A 165 1.62 18.44 15.19
CA TRP A 165 2.27 17.23 15.71
C TRP A 165 1.28 16.19 16.22
N ARG A 166 0.52 15.60 15.29
CA ARG A 166 -0.60 14.68 15.56
C ARG A 166 -0.27 13.22 15.25
N VAL A 167 0.78 12.98 14.44
CA VAL A 167 1.14 11.62 13.99
C VAL A 167 1.94 10.89 15.04
N THR A 168 1.53 9.69 15.37
CA THR A 168 2.13 8.83 16.39
C THR A 168 2.47 7.45 15.85
N ALA A 169 3.17 6.63 16.59
CA ALA A 169 3.38 5.23 16.24
C ALA A 169 2.05 4.45 16.11
N GLY A 170 0.97 4.88 16.80
CA GLY A 170 -0.33 4.19 16.77
C GLY A 170 -1.18 4.51 15.55
N ASN A 171 -0.92 5.63 14.86
CA ASN A 171 -1.61 6.02 13.63
C ASN A 171 -0.68 6.08 12.41
N SER A 172 0.44 5.34 12.50
CA SER A 172 1.42 5.06 11.46
C SER A 172 1.49 3.55 11.20
N SER A 173 1.79 3.14 9.98
CA SER A 173 1.96 1.73 9.63
C SER A 173 3.11 1.08 10.42
N GLN A 174 2.98 -0.20 10.68
CA GLN A 174 3.96 -0.95 11.48
C GLN A 174 5.16 -1.35 10.63
N VAL A 175 6.36 -1.29 11.22
CA VAL A 175 7.57 -1.93 10.69
C VAL A 175 7.34 -3.43 10.68
N SER A 176 7.54 -4.08 9.53
CA SER A 176 7.11 -5.47 9.34
C SER A 176 8.05 -6.25 8.43
N ASP A 177 8.10 -7.54 8.64
CA ASP A 177 8.61 -8.51 7.67
C ASP A 177 7.43 -9.10 6.90
N GLY A 178 7.61 -9.41 5.62
CA GLY A 178 6.57 -10.04 4.84
C GLY A 178 6.99 -10.34 3.41
N ALA A 179 6.26 -11.26 2.80
CA ALA A 179 6.38 -11.60 1.39
C ALA A 179 4.99 -11.79 0.79
N SER A 180 4.86 -11.52 -0.50
CA SER A 180 3.65 -11.78 -1.26
C SER A 180 3.98 -12.25 -2.68
N ALA A 181 3.08 -13.04 -3.28
CA ALA A 181 3.21 -13.47 -4.66
C ALA A 181 1.84 -13.60 -5.31
N MET A 182 1.76 -13.20 -6.58
CA MET A 182 0.59 -13.29 -7.43
C MET A 182 0.96 -13.98 -8.74
N LEU A 183 0.12 -14.90 -9.19
CA LEU A 183 0.21 -15.49 -10.52
C LEU A 183 -0.65 -14.66 -11.47
N ILE A 184 -0.05 -14.17 -12.54
CA ILE A 184 -0.71 -13.42 -13.60
C ILE A 184 -0.57 -14.21 -14.90
N ALA A 185 -1.68 -14.42 -15.60
CA ALA A 185 -1.70 -15.28 -16.77
C ALA A 185 -2.61 -14.69 -17.87
N SER A 186 -2.27 -15.00 -19.13
CA SER A 186 -3.16 -14.74 -20.26
C SER A 186 -4.38 -15.68 -20.23
N GLU A 187 -5.47 -15.28 -20.87
CA GLU A 187 -6.67 -16.11 -21.03
C GLU A 187 -6.31 -17.48 -21.64
N HIS A 188 -5.49 -17.49 -22.69
CA HIS A 188 -4.98 -18.71 -23.30
C HIS A 188 -4.23 -19.61 -22.30
N ALA A 189 -3.39 -19.03 -21.43
CA ALA A 189 -2.69 -19.82 -20.41
C ALA A 189 -3.63 -20.33 -19.33
N VAL A 190 -4.64 -19.54 -18.94
CA VAL A 190 -5.70 -19.96 -18.00
C VAL A 190 -6.41 -21.20 -18.51
N GLU A 191 -6.85 -21.21 -19.78
CA GLU A 191 -7.50 -22.35 -20.43
C GLU A 191 -6.57 -23.56 -20.51
N ARG A 192 -5.38 -23.37 -21.08
CA ARG A 192 -4.38 -24.43 -21.30
C ARG A 192 -3.95 -25.12 -20.00
N LEU A 193 -3.77 -24.34 -18.95
CA LEU A 193 -3.32 -24.83 -17.62
C LEU A 193 -4.49 -25.16 -16.68
N ARG A 194 -5.74 -24.93 -17.11
CA ARG A 194 -6.97 -25.14 -16.33
C ARG A 194 -6.92 -24.40 -14.99
N LEU A 195 -6.43 -23.16 -15.01
CA LEU A 195 -6.40 -22.30 -13.84
C LEU A 195 -7.80 -21.79 -13.52
N LYS A 196 -8.00 -21.38 -12.28
CA LYS A 196 -9.23 -20.69 -11.85
C LYS A 196 -8.85 -19.23 -11.55
N PRO A 197 -9.02 -18.31 -12.50
CA PRO A 197 -8.73 -16.91 -12.27
C PRO A 197 -9.73 -16.33 -11.28
N ARG A 198 -9.25 -15.48 -10.39
CA ARG A 198 -10.09 -14.79 -9.39
C ARG A 198 -10.49 -13.38 -9.84
N ALA A 199 -9.62 -12.75 -10.62
CA ALA A 199 -9.84 -11.39 -11.10
C ALA A 199 -9.09 -11.11 -12.40
N THR A 200 -9.48 -10.05 -13.10
CA THR A 200 -8.72 -9.43 -14.17
C THR A 200 -8.05 -8.13 -13.74
N LEU A 201 -6.87 -7.84 -14.30
CA LEU A 201 -6.13 -6.60 -14.15
C LEU A 201 -6.07 -5.92 -15.53
N SER A 202 -6.83 -4.84 -15.71
CA SER A 202 -7.00 -4.23 -17.04
C SER A 202 -6.49 -2.80 -17.12
N HIS A 203 -6.56 -2.03 -16.03
CA HIS A 203 -6.23 -0.61 -16.01
C HIS A 203 -5.26 -0.27 -14.90
N PHE A 204 -4.27 0.56 -15.25
CA PHE A 204 -3.16 0.94 -14.40
C PHE A 204 -2.88 2.43 -14.52
N ALA A 205 -2.52 3.06 -13.42
CA ALA A 205 -2.07 4.43 -13.42
C ALA A 205 -0.87 4.62 -12.48
N VAL A 206 0.04 5.48 -12.89
CA VAL A 206 1.11 6.00 -12.05
C VAL A 206 1.03 7.51 -12.07
N ALA A 207 1.33 8.14 -10.95
CA ALA A 207 1.36 9.59 -10.80
C ALA A 207 2.61 10.02 -10.03
N GLY A 208 3.05 11.24 -10.30
CA GLY A 208 3.94 12.00 -9.45
C GLY A 208 3.20 13.21 -8.92
N ASP A 209 3.55 13.65 -7.72
CA ASP A 209 2.96 14.80 -7.04
C ASP A 209 4.04 15.56 -6.26
N ASP A 210 3.67 16.54 -5.47
CA ASP A 210 4.59 17.33 -4.64
C ASP A 210 5.46 16.41 -3.76
N PRO A 211 6.80 16.44 -3.89
CA PRO A 211 7.69 15.55 -3.15
C PRO A 211 7.83 15.92 -1.65
N ILE A 212 7.34 17.08 -1.22
CA ILE A 212 7.27 17.48 0.20
C ILE A 212 5.98 16.95 0.81
N MET A 213 4.82 17.16 0.17
CA MET A 213 3.57 16.50 0.57
C MET A 213 3.65 14.99 0.40
N MET A 214 4.46 14.52 -0.54
CA MET A 214 4.91 13.15 -0.80
C MET A 214 3.80 12.09 -0.90
N LEU A 215 2.85 12.09 0.02
CA LEU A 215 1.87 11.02 0.22
C LEU A 215 0.53 11.28 -0.49
N THR A 216 0.39 12.42 -1.15
CA THR A 216 -0.83 12.86 -1.85
C THR A 216 -0.98 12.30 -3.25
N GLY A 217 0.07 11.72 -3.81
CA GLY A 217 0.09 11.15 -5.18
C GLY A 217 -1.02 10.13 -5.47
N ILE A 218 -1.58 9.50 -4.44
CA ILE A 218 -2.71 8.59 -4.56
C ILE A 218 -3.98 9.26 -5.09
N ILE A 219 -4.15 10.58 -4.85
CA ILE A 219 -5.30 11.35 -5.33
C ILE A 219 -5.26 11.47 -6.87
N PRO A 220 -4.20 12.05 -7.48
CA PRO A 220 -4.11 12.10 -8.92
C PRO A 220 -3.97 10.72 -9.58
N ALA A 221 -3.38 9.72 -8.91
CA ALA A 221 -3.32 8.36 -9.44
C ALA A 221 -4.71 7.74 -9.56
N THR A 222 -5.56 7.88 -8.53
CA THR A 222 -6.96 7.43 -8.55
C THR A 222 -7.76 8.11 -9.66
N ARG A 223 -7.72 9.44 -9.75
CA ARG A 223 -8.41 10.20 -10.82
C ARG A 223 -7.97 9.76 -12.21
N LYS A 224 -6.66 9.57 -12.40
CA LYS A 224 -6.08 9.12 -13.67
C LYS A 224 -6.51 7.70 -14.04
N LEU A 225 -6.58 6.80 -13.05
CA LEU A 225 -7.04 5.43 -13.27
C LEU A 225 -8.50 5.40 -13.71
N LEU A 226 -9.38 6.07 -12.99
CA LEU A 226 -10.80 6.15 -13.31
C LEU A 226 -11.06 6.74 -14.70
N ALA A 227 -10.36 7.82 -15.04
CA ALA A 227 -10.46 8.41 -16.37
C ALA A 227 -9.99 7.46 -17.50
N ARG A 228 -8.99 6.62 -17.25
CA ARG A 228 -8.53 5.62 -18.21
C ARG A 228 -9.46 4.43 -18.36
N ALA A 229 -10.13 4.07 -17.27
CA ALA A 229 -11.08 2.96 -17.25
C ALA A 229 -12.47 3.37 -17.73
N ASP A 230 -12.70 4.66 -17.98
CA ASP A 230 -14.02 5.23 -18.27
C ASP A 230 -15.05 4.86 -17.17
N LEU A 231 -14.62 4.93 -15.93
CA LEU A 231 -15.42 4.63 -14.74
C LEU A 231 -15.56 5.88 -13.87
N LEU A 232 -16.69 5.96 -13.18
CA LEU A 232 -16.93 6.92 -12.11
C LEU A 232 -16.47 6.35 -10.76
N LEU A 233 -16.28 7.20 -9.78
CA LEU A 233 -15.93 6.78 -8.43
C LEU A 233 -17.00 5.86 -7.80
N ASP A 234 -18.27 6.11 -8.12
CA ASP A 234 -19.39 5.32 -7.60
C ASP A 234 -19.49 3.92 -8.22
N ASP A 235 -18.87 3.69 -9.38
CA ASP A 235 -18.80 2.38 -10.02
C ASP A 235 -17.87 1.43 -9.28
N ILE A 236 -17.01 1.96 -8.40
CA ILE A 236 -16.09 1.17 -7.60
C ILE A 236 -16.81 0.68 -6.33
N ASP A 237 -16.82 -0.62 -6.16
CA ASP A 237 -17.44 -1.27 -4.99
C ASP A 237 -16.59 -1.09 -3.74
N LEU A 238 -15.28 -1.37 -3.83
CA LEU A 238 -14.35 -1.31 -2.72
C LEU A 238 -13.01 -0.66 -3.12
N PHE A 239 -12.41 0.02 -2.15
CA PHE A 239 -11.11 0.64 -2.28
C PHE A 239 -10.13 0.05 -1.27
N GLU A 240 -8.93 -0.24 -1.72
CA GLU A 240 -7.79 -0.60 -0.87
C GLU A 240 -6.74 0.51 -1.00
N VAL A 241 -6.71 1.39 -0.03
CA VAL A 241 -5.80 2.53 0.04
C VAL A 241 -4.74 2.24 1.08
N ASN A 242 -3.48 2.17 0.70
CA ASN A 242 -2.42 1.81 1.65
C ASN A 242 -2.37 2.77 2.84
N GLU A 243 -2.45 2.21 4.04
CA GLU A 243 -2.45 2.95 5.30
C GLU A 243 -1.01 3.24 5.78
N ALA A 244 -0.20 3.93 4.96
CA ALA A 244 1.12 4.34 5.43
C ALA A 244 1.03 5.17 6.71
N PHE A 245 0.02 6.06 6.77
CA PHE A 245 -0.42 6.84 7.92
C PHE A 245 -1.93 7.04 7.83
N SER A 246 -2.63 7.18 8.95
CA SER A 246 -4.06 7.50 8.97
C SER A 246 -4.39 8.77 8.18
N SER A 247 -3.53 9.79 8.26
CA SER A 247 -3.72 11.07 7.56
C SER A 247 -3.83 10.92 6.05
N VAL A 248 -3.10 9.98 5.46
CA VAL A 248 -3.06 9.74 4.01
C VAL A 248 -4.43 9.26 3.51
N VAL A 249 -4.98 8.24 4.15
CA VAL A 249 -6.28 7.67 3.76
C VAL A 249 -7.40 8.65 4.02
N LEU A 250 -7.40 9.32 5.17
CA LEU A 250 -8.41 10.31 5.53
C LEU A 250 -8.40 11.52 4.58
N ALA A 251 -7.21 12.00 4.17
CA ALA A 251 -7.09 13.07 3.18
C ALA A 251 -7.62 12.62 1.81
N TRP A 252 -7.27 11.42 1.38
CA TRP A 252 -7.76 10.83 0.13
C TRP A 252 -9.30 10.70 0.13
N MET A 253 -9.87 10.20 1.22
CA MET A 253 -11.33 10.08 1.39
C MET A 253 -12.03 11.44 1.32
N ARG A 254 -11.52 12.46 2.03
CA ARG A 254 -12.06 13.82 2.02
C ARG A 254 -12.00 14.46 0.63
N GLU A 255 -10.86 14.31 -0.04
CA GLU A 255 -10.61 14.92 -1.35
C GLU A 255 -11.45 14.31 -2.48
N LEU A 256 -11.78 13.02 -2.37
CA LEU A 256 -12.56 12.30 -3.38
C LEU A 256 -14.02 12.08 -2.98
N GLY A 257 -14.40 12.35 -1.74
CA GLY A 257 -15.77 12.16 -1.25
C GLY A 257 -16.13 10.68 -1.03
N VAL A 258 -15.15 9.81 -0.75
CA VAL A 258 -15.39 8.37 -0.54
C VAL A 258 -15.75 8.09 0.91
N GLY A 259 -16.81 7.33 1.13
CA GLY A 259 -17.25 6.91 2.47
C GLY A 259 -16.39 5.78 3.05
N GLU A 260 -16.22 5.77 4.36
CA GLU A 260 -15.42 4.76 5.08
C GLU A 260 -15.87 3.31 4.86
N ASN A 261 -17.16 3.11 4.60
CA ASN A 261 -17.75 1.80 4.40
C ASN A 261 -17.25 1.06 3.15
N LYS A 262 -16.62 1.77 2.22
CA LYS A 262 -16.01 1.21 1.00
C LYS A 262 -14.48 1.08 1.09
N VAL A 263 -13.84 1.61 2.14
CA VAL A 263 -12.37 1.74 2.22
C VAL A 263 -11.79 0.79 3.26
N ASN A 264 -10.83 -0.04 2.83
CA ASN A 264 -10.05 -0.95 3.69
C ASN A 264 -10.96 -1.75 4.63
N VAL A 265 -11.97 -2.39 4.08
CA VAL A 265 -13.07 -3.02 4.84
C VAL A 265 -12.62 -4.24 5.69
N ASN A 266 -11.44 -4.76 5.44
CA ASN A 266 -10.80 -5.83 6.22
C ASN A 266 -9.56 -5.33 7.00
N GLY A 267 -9.50 -4.02 7.29
CA GLY A 267 -8.32 -3.38 7.86
C GLY A 267 -7.20 -3.21 6.84
N GLY A 268 -6.14 -2.52 7.20
CA GLY A 268 -5.01 -2.20 6.33
C GLY A 268 -3.68 -2.17 7.07
N ALA A 269 -2.69 -1.49 6.51
CA ALA A 269 -1.29 -1.52 6.97
C ALA A 269 -1.06 -1.03 8.41
N LEU A 270 -1.96 -0.24 8.97
CA LEU A 270 -1.90 0.16 10.39
C LEU A 270 -2.03 -1.07 11.31
N ALA A 271 -2.88 -2.02 10.94
CA ALA A 271 -3.12 -3.24 11.69
C ALA A 271 -2.28 -4.42 11.17
N LEU A 272 -2.22 -4.60 9.86
CA LEU A 272 -1.63 -5.76 9.18
C LEU A 272 -0.12 -5.65 8.98
N GLY A 273 0.44 -4.44 9.20
CA GLY A 273 1.84 -4.14 8.90
C GLY A 273 2.07 -3.67 7.46
N HIS A 274 3.28 -3.11 7.24
CA HIS A 274 3.64 -2.54 5.94
C HIS A 274 5.04 -2.98 5.50
N PRO A 275 5.22 -4.27 5.15
CA PRO A 275 6.45 -4.75 4.53
C PRO A 275 6.51 -4.18 3.11
N LEU A 276 7.27 -3.07 2.91
CA LEU A 276 7.21 -2.18 1.72
C LEU A 276 7.15 -2.96 0.40
N GLY A 277 8.16 -3.79 0.14
CA GLY A 277 8.27 -4.55 -1.10
C GLY A 277 7.17 -5.60 -1.30
N ALA A 278 6.52 -6.06 -0.24
CA ALA A 278 5.47 -7.08 -0.28
C ALA A 278 4.05 -6.51 -0.24
N SER A 279 3.90 -5.24 0.19
CA SER A 279 2.59 -4.66 0.51
C SER A 279 1.62 -4.63 -0.67
N GLY A 280 2.09 -4.37 -1.89
CA GLY A 280 1.21 -4.32 -3.06
C GLY A 280 0.43 -5.61 -3.28
N GLY A 281 1.10 -6.76 -3.22
CA GLY A 281 0.44 -8.07 -3.35
C GLY A 281 -0.44 -8.40 -2.14
N ARG A 282 -0.01 -8.02 -0.92
CA ARG A 282 -0.83 -8.20 0.27
C ARG A 282 -2.16 -7.45 0.17
N LEU A 283 -2.12 -6.17 -0.22
CA LEU A 283 -3.32 -5.35 -0.39
C LEU A 283 -4.22 -5.89 -1.50
N THR A 284 -3.65 -6.40 -2.60
CA THR A 284 -4.40 -7.05 -3.65
C THR A 284 -5.15 -8.28 -3.14
N ALA A 285 -4.51 -9.15 -2.35
CA ALA A 285 -5.16 -10.30 -1.75
C ALA A 285 -6.31 -9.88 -0.82
N ASN A 286 -6.08 -8.86 0.01
CA ASN A 286 -7.06 -8.31 0.94
C ASN A 286 -8.30 -7.75 0.20
N LEU A 287 -8.07 -6.91 -0.82
CA LEU A 287 -9.14 -6.33 -1.64
C LEU A 287 -9.93 -7.41 -2.38
N LEU A 288 -9.24 -8.37 -3.00
CA LEU A 288 -9.89 -9.45 -3.73
C LEU A 288 -10.74 -10.32 -2.80
N GLY A 289 -10.21 -10.66 -1.62
CA GLY A 289 -10.97 -11.38 -0.59
C GLY A 289 -12.24 -10.63 -0.15
N ALA A 290 -12.15 -9.30 -0.02
CA ALA A 290 -13.29 -8.45 0.31
C ALA A 290 -14.33 -8.39 -0.83
N LEU A 291 -13.90 -8.29 -2.08
CA LEU A 291 -14.80 -8.34 -3.24
C LEU A 291 -15.53 -9.69 -3.34
N GLU A 292 -14.82 -10.79 -3.10
CA GLU A 292 -15.43 -12.14 -3.08
C GLU A 292 -16.48 -12.30 -1.96
N GLU A 293 -16.22 -11.72 -0.79
CA GLU A 293 -17.16 -11.78 0.35
C GLU A 293 -18.41 -10.94 0.10
N THR A 294 -18.24 -9.75 -0.45
CA THR A 294 -19.34 -8.78 -0.64
C THR A 294 -20.12 -8.99 -1.95
N GLY A 295 -19.58 -9.78 -2.89
CA GLY A 295 -20.10 -9.91 -4.23
C GLY A 295 -19.79 -8.68 -5.11
N GLY A 296 -18.91 -7.78 -4.66
CA GLY A 296 -18.47 -6.62 -5.43
C GLY A 296 -17.72 -7.04 -6.70
N ARG A 297 -17.80 -6.21 -7.74
CA ARG A 297 -17.14 -6.45 -9.03
C ARG A 297 -15.83 -5.67 -9.14
N TYR A 298 -15.87 -4.38 -8.92
CA TYR A 298 -14.73 -3.49 -9.10
C TYR A 298 -14.06 -3.10 -7.79
N GLY A 299 -12.77 -3.36 -7.70
CA GLY A 299 -11.90 -2.86 -6.64
C GLY A 299 -10.82 -1.95 -7.19
N LEU A 300 -10.53 -0.87 -6.48
CA LEU A 300 -9.43 0.03 -6.81
C LEU A 300 -8.40 0.00 -5.69
N GLN A 301 -7.17 -0.42 -6.03
CA GLN A 301 -6.03 -0.37 -5.13
C GLN A 301 -5.16 0.82 -5.46
N THR A 302 -4.74 1.59 -4.44
CA THR A 302 -3.78 2.69 -4.62
C THR A 302 -2.79 2.77 -3.45
N MET A 303 -1.56 3.16 -3.77
CA MET A 303 -0.47 3.22 -2.82
C MET A 303 0.38 4.46 -3.03
N CYS A 304 0.64 5.22 -1.96
CA CYS A 304 1.63 6.29 -1.95
C CYS A 304 3.04 5.71 -1.77
N GLU A 305 4.01 6.37 -2.38
CA GLU A 305 5.40 5.93 -2.40
C GLU A 305 6.32 7.10 -2.06
N ALA A 306 7.41 6.81 -1.36
CA ALA A 306 8.38 7.84 -1.02
C ALA A 306 8.91 8.56 -2.27
N GLY A 307 9.02 9.89 -2.18
CA GLY A 307 9.45 10.75 -3.28
C GLY A 307 8.30 11.39 -4.06
N GLY A 308 7.07 11.32 -3.56
CA GLY A 308 5.91 11.96 -4.21
C GLY A 308 5.33 11.12 -5.36
N MET A 309 5.50 9.81 -5.30
CA MET A 309 4.98 8.91 -6.32
C MET A 309 3.75 8.16 -5.82
N ALA A 310 2.95 7.65 -6.74
CA ALA A 310 1.87 6.71 -6.45
C ALA A 310 1.53 5.84 -7.64
N ASN A 311 0.97 4.66 -7.37
CA ASN A 311 0.31 3.83 -8.36
C ASN A 311 -1.15 3.54 -7.98
N ALA A 312 -1.94 3.21 -8.98
CA ALA A 312 -3.32 2.76 -8.83
C ALA A 312 -3.61 1.65 -9.85
N THR A 313 -4.35 0.63 -9.42
CA THR A 313 -4.68 -0.56 -10.21
C THR A 313 -6.15 -0.88 -10.05
N LEU A 314 -6.85 -1.13 -11.17
CA LEU A 314 -8.21 -1.62 -11.18
C LEU A 314 -8.21 -3.15 -11.18
N ILE A 315 -8.94 -3.71 -10.24
CA ILE A 315 -9.16 -5.15 -10.08
C ILE A 315 -10.63 -5.44 -10.36
N GLU A 316 -10.91 -6.24 -11.36
CA GLU A 316 -12.27 -6.71 -11.65
C GLU A 316 -12.39 -8.17 -11.22
N ARG A 317 -13.21 -8.44 -10.17
CA ARG A 317 -13.48 -9.80 -9.72
C ARG A 317 -14.23 -10.57 -10.80
N LEU A 318 -13.84 -11.82 -10.99
CA LEU A 318 -14.54 -12.79 -11.84
C LEU A 318 -15.56 -13.61 -11.00
N ASP A 319 -16.62 -14.07 -11.65
CA ASP A 319 -17.66 -14.90 -11.01
C ASP A 319 -17.21 -16.33 -10.70
#